data_0a48b8dcdf551d38169fcafa0990b741
#
_entry.id   0a48b8dcdf551d38169fcafa0990b741
#
_cell.length_a   1.000
_cell.length_b   1.000
_cell.length_c   1.000
_cell.angle_alpha   90.00
_cell.angle_beta   90.00
_cell.angle_gamma   90.00
#
_symmetry.space_group_name_H-M   'P 1'
#
loop_
_entity.id
_entity.type
_entity.pdbx_description
1 polymer ?
#
loop_
_entity_poly.entity_id
_entity_poly.type
_entity_poly.pdbx_seq_one_letter_code
_entity_poly.pdbx_strand_id
1 'polypeptide(L)'
;MQGHLPAFLPDVHEIREDAADYLGECLAVDQGIGILLDELSRKDVLENTLFVVSGDHGIPGMPRAKCNLYDIGCEVALAARWPGHIKPGRVVDDFVNLMDLAPTFCEAGGIAPPETMTSTSLIPLLESPASGQIDSSRDFVVTGRERHVHVARDGYLPYPQRSLRTKDFIYIVNFEPDRWPMGDPEGLDDPSTPAPEYEQLAYNTMVAYADLDASPTKAWMIHHREEHDVEPLYQLAFGKRPREELYDLIHDPHYMRNVAEDPAYANVRKTMQERLFQILQEQNDPRLMEQPCRYELEPYAGPLAEFQLPPSKQSK
;
A
#
# COMPACT_ATOMS: atom_id res chain seq x y z
N MET A 1 -8.85 10.49 8.47
CA MET A 1 -9.38 9.84 9.69
C MET A 1 -10.29 10.84 10.41
N GLN A 2 -11.59 10.67 10.34
CA GLN A 2 -12.55 11.59 10.98
C GLN A 2 -12.65 11.32 12.50
N GLY A 3 -11.53 11.49 13.22
CA GLY A 3 -11.49 11.35 14.68
C GLY A 3 -11.48 9.92 15.24
N HIS A 4 -11.51 8.89 14.38
CA HIS A 4 -11.46 7.48 14.78
C HIS A 4 -10.29 6.78 14.11
N LEU A 5 -9.55 5.99 14.90
CA LEU A 5 -8.56 5.06 14.36
C LEU A 5 -9.26 3.90 13.64
N PRO A 6 -8.61 3.28 12.63
CA PRO A 6 -9.07 2.00 12.09
C PRO A 6 -9.24 0.93 13.18
N ALA A 7 -10.24 0.05 13.04
CA ALA A 7 -10.56 -0.95 14.07
C ALA A 7 -9.42 -1.98 14.34
N PHE A 8 -8.46 -2.10 13.44
CA PHE A 8 -7.27 -2.95 13.63
C PHE A 8 -6.14 -2.28 14.43
N LEU A 9 -6.33 -1.04 14.90
CA LEU A 9 -5.38 -0.35 15.76
C LEU A 9 -5.98 -0.19 17.16
N PRO A 10 -5.21 -0.46 18.23
CA PRO A 10 -5.61 -0.13 19.59
C PRO A 10 -5.89 1.37 19.73
N ASP A 11 -7.00 1.71 20.38
CA ASP A 11 -7.39 3.10 20.58
C ASP A 11 -6.77 3.65 21.88
N VAL A 12 -5.47 3.98 21.80
CA VAL A 12 -4.65 4.49 22.90
C VAL A 12 -3.98 5.81 22.54
N HIS A 13 -3.48 6.51 23.55
CA HIS A 13 -2.91 7.84 23.40
C HIS A 13 -1.73 7.86 22.41
N GLU A 14 -0.80 6.92 22.56
CA GLU A 14 0.43 6.84 21.74
C GLU A 14 0.13 6.66 20.25
N ILE A 15 -0.85 5.82 19.93
CA ILE A 15 -1.26 5.58 18.53
C ILE A 15 -2.05 6.76 17.96
N ARG A 16 -2.86 7.42 18.80
CA ARG A 16 -3.55 8.65 18.39
C ARG A 16 -2.59 9.80 18.14
N GLU A 17 -1.55 9.94 18.96
CA GLU A 17 -0.51 10.96 18.80
C GLU A 17 0.29 10.71 17.52
N ASP A 18 0.75 9.47 17.29
CA ASP A 18 1.46 9.06 16.06
C ASP A 18 0.61 9.36 14.79
N ALA A 19 -0.68 9.03 14.83
CA ALA A 19 -1.61 9.38 13.75
C ALA A 19 -1.80 10.90 13.58
N ALA A 20 -1.79 11.66 14.66
CA ALA A 20 -1.93 13.11 14.63
C ALA A 20 -0.67 13.78 14.06
N ASP A 21 0.52 13.27 14.38
CA ASP A 21 1.79 13.74 13.83
C ASP A 21 1.83 13.54 12.30
N TYR A 22 1.39 12.37 11.82
CA TYR A 22 1.25 12.14 10.38
C TYR A 22 0.29 13.16 9.72
N LEU A 23 -0.83 13.48 10.35
CA LEU A 23 -1.75 14.51 9.83
C LEU A 23 -1.13 15.90 9.84
N GLY A 24 -0.24 16.18 10.81
CA GLY A 24 0.57 17.41 10.85
C GLY A 24 1.48 17.54 9.63
N GLU A 25 2.15 16.43 9.24
CA GLU A 25 2.96 16.38 8.02
C GLU A 25 2.11 16.57 6.75
N CYS A 26 0.92 15.95 6.69
CA CYS A 26 -0.01 16.16 5.58
C CYS A 26 -0.41 17.63 5.45
N LEU A 27 -0.62 18.35 6.57
CA LEU A 27 -0.93 19.77 6.55
C LEU A 27 0.23 20.61 6.03
N ALA A 28 1.47 20.23 6.38
CA ALA A 28 2.68 20.91 5.86
C ALA A 28 2.83 20.71 4.34
N VAL A 29 2.52 19.50 3.83
CA VAL A 29 2.49 19.23 2.39
C VAL A 29 1.41 20.06 1.69
N ASP A 30 0.20 20.17 2.27
CA ASP A 30 -0.88 21.01 1.72
C ASP A 30 -0.47 22.47 1.57
N GLN A 31 0.20 23.02 2.59
CA GLN A 31 0.79 24.37 2.52
C GLN A 31 1.84 24.49 1.41
N GLY A 32 2.70 23.49 1.25
CA GLY A 32 3.69 23.42 0.17
C GLY A 32 3.05 23.41 -1.21
N ILE A 33 1.94 22.71 -1.40
CA ILE A 33 1.15 22.72 -2.64
C ILE A 33 0.66 24.12 -2.95
N GLY A 34 0.15 24.85 -1.96
CA GLY A 34 -0.26 26.25 -2.12
C GLY A 34 0.89 27.13 -2.64
N ILE A 35 2.09 27.00 -2.05
CA ILE A 35 3.28 27.74 -2.49
C ILE A 35 3.64 27.42 -3.95
N LEU A 36 3.56 26.16 -4.37
CA LEU A 36 3.83 25.77 -5.76
C LEU A 36 2.82 26.38 -6.73
N LEU A 37 1.53 26.38 -6.39
CA LEU A 37 0.49 27.00 -7.21
C LEU A 37 0.69 28.52 -7.36
N ASP A 38 1.06 29.20 -6.27
CA ASP A 38 1.39 30.64 -6.28
C ASP A 38 2.61 30.92 -7.16
N GLU A 39 3.64 30.05 -7.12
CA GLU A 39 4.83 30.21 -7.96
C GLU A 39 4.49 30.04 -9.45
N LEU A 40 3.68 29.04 -9.82
CA LEU A 40 3.20 28.87 -11.19
C LEU A 40 2.38 30.07 -11.67
N SER A 41 1.54 30.63 -10.80
CA SER A 41 0.77 31.85 -11.07
C SER A 41 1.67 33.06 -11.29
N ARG A 42 2.67 33.27 -10.45
CA ARG A 42 3.64 34.38 -10.60
C ARG A 42 4.45 34.28 -11.89
N LYS A 43 4.65 33.09 -12.42
CA LYS A 43 5.34 32.86 -13.70
C LYS A 43 4.41 32.90 -14.90
N ASP A 44 3.11 33.14 -14.70
CA ASP A 44 2.09 33.20 -15.74
C ASP A 44 1.99 31.88 -16.57
N VAL A 45 2.23 30.73 -15.90
CA VAL A 45 2.16 29.40 -16.54
C VAL A 45 1.07 28.53 -15.96
N LEU A 46 0.44 28.92 -14.84
CA LEU A 46 -0.54 28.10 -14.10
C LEU A 46 -1.73 27.67 -14.98
N GLU A 47 -2.20 28.55 -15.86
CA GLU A 47 -3.35 28.30 -16.72
C GLU A 47 -3.06 27.29 -17.86
N ASN A 48 -1.78 27.06 -18.15
CA ASN A 48 -1.33 26.05 -19.14
C ASN A 48 -0.57 24.89 -18.46
N THR A 49 -0.88 24.57 -17.21
CA THR A 49 -0.23 23.51 -16.45
C THR A 49 -1.25 22.47 -15.97
N LEU A 50 -1.03 21.21 -16.36
CA LEU A 50 -1.65 20.07 -15.67
C LEU A 50 -0.90 19.86 -14.35
N PHE A 51 -1.55 20.20 -13.24
CA PHE A 51 -1.02 20.04 -11.90
C PHE A 51 -1.68 18.85 -11.22
N VAL A 52 -0.88 17.87 -10.83
CA VAL A 52 -1.35 16.63 -10.19
C VAL A 52 -0.69 16.48 -8.83
N VAL A 53 -1.46 16.16 -7.82
CA VAL A 53 -1.01 15.83 -6.47
C VAL A 53 -1.43 14.39 -6.17
N SER A 54 -0.49 13.58 -5.72
CA SER A 54 -0.76 12.20 -5.32
C SER A 54 0.09 11.83 -4.10
N GLY A 55 -0.46 10.96 -3.22
CA GLY A 55 0.38 10.12 -2.37
C GLY A 55 1.05 9.04 -3.20
N ASP A 56 2.15 8.50 -2.72
CA ASP A 56 2.87 7.37 -3.34
C ASP A 56 2.49 6.03 -2.70
N HIS A 57 2.17 6.03 -1.41
CA HIS A 57 1.70 4.89 -0.63
C HIS A 57 0.94 5.38 0.61
N GLY A 58 0.35 4.43 1.38
CA GLY A 58 -0.31 4.74 2.64
C GLY A 58 0.66 5.09 3.77
N ILE A 59 0.12 5.31 4.96
CA ILE A 59 0.85 5.81 6.14
C ILE A 59 2.04 4.90 6.48
N PRO A 60 3.28 5.41 6.57
CA PRO A 60 4.42 4.65 7.07
C PRO A 60 4.30 4.41 8.58
N GLY A 61 4.90 3.33 9.09
CA GLY A 61 4.89 3.01 10.52
C GLY A 61 3.56 2.50 11.09
N MET A 62 2.47 2.64 10.36
CA MET A 62 1.16 2.12 10.77
C MET A 62 0.96 0.69 10.26
N PRO A 63 0.59 -0.27 11.14
CA PRO A 63 0.23 -1.62 10.73
C PRO A 63 -0.84 -1.65 9.64
N ARG A 64 -0.72 -2.62 8.73
CA ARG A 64 -1.63 -2.83 7.59
C ARG A 64 -1.67 -1.69 6.55
N ALA A 65 -0.92 -0.60 6.77
CA ALA A 65 -0.79 0.53 5.84
C ALA A 65 0.36 0.30 4.81
N LYS A 66 1.34 1.17 4.73
CA LYS A 66 2.49 1.02 3.79
C LYS A 66 3.01 -0.42 3.77
N CYS A 67 3.37 -0.92 2.60
CA CYS A 67 3.82 -2.31 2.33
C CYS A 67 2.72 -3.38 2.46
N ASN A 68 1.47 -2.99 2.57
CA ASN A 68 0.33 -3.90 2.54
C ASN A 68 -0.61 -3.54 1.40
N LEU A 69 -1.46 -4.49 0.98
CA LEU A 69 -2.37 -4.31 -0.15
C LEU A 69 -3.81 -3.93 0.27
N TYR A 70 -4.02 -3.57 1.52
CA TYR A 70 -5.30 -3.02 2.01
C TYR A 70 -5.43 -1.55 1.61
N ASP A 71 -6.65 -1.01 1.58
CA ASP A 71 -6.91 0.37 1.15
C ASP A 71 -6.03 1.39 1.90
N ILE A 72 -5.87 1.27 3.21
CA ILE A 72 -4.99 2.18 3.98
C ILE A 72 -3.52 2.16 3.53
N GLY A 73 -3.10 1.11 2.81
CA GLY A 73 -1.76 0.98 2.22
C GLY A 73 -1.68 1.41 0.75
N CYS A 74 -2.78 1.30 0.01
CA CYS A 74 -2.81 1.45 -1.45
C CYS A 74 -3.73 2.55 -1.97
N GLU A 75 -4.81 2.91 -1.26
CA GLU A 75 -5.69 4.00 -1.64
C GLU A 75 -5.08 5.32 -1.19
N VAL A 76 -4.45 6.03 -2.14
CA VAL A 76 -3.79 7.29 -1.90
C VAL A 76 -4.61 8.47 -2.43
N ALA A 77 -4.43 9.65 -1.83
CA ALA A 77 -5.03 10.86 -2.35
C ALA A 77 -4.54 11.12 -3.80
N LEU A 78 -5.45 11.46 -4.69
CA LEU A 78 -5.14 11.88 -6.05
C LEU A 78 -6.02 13.08 -6.43
N ALA A 79 -5.41 14.20 -6.77
CA ALA A 79 -6.11 15.38 -7.22
C ALA A 79 -5.42 15.96 -8.48
N ALA A 80 -6.23 16.47 -9.41
CA ALA A 80 -5.73 17.08 -10.62
C ALA A 80 -6.40 18.43 -10.88
N ARG A 81 -5.60 19.41 -11.34
CA ARG A 81 -6.04 20.71 -11.79
C ARG A 81 -5.45 20.98 -13.16
N TRP A 82 -6.30 21.34 -14.12
CA TRP A 82 -5.87 21.74 -15.48
C TRP A 82 -6.90 22.73 -16.04
N PRO A 83 -6.66 24.03 -15.91
CA PRO A 83 -7.60 25.06 -16.36
C PRO A 83 -7.91 24.95 -17.84
N GLY A 84 -9.16 25.16 -18.21
CA GLY A 84 -9.63 25.01 -19.58
C GLY A 84 -9.89 23.56 -20.03
N HIS A 85 -9.37 22.56 -19.33
CA HIS A 85 -9.55 21.14 -19.62
C HIS A 85 -10.36 20.41 -18.55
N ILE A 86 -10.08 20.64 -17.26
CA ILE A 86 -10.77 19.99 -16.15
C ILE A 86 -11.80 20.93 -15.55
N LYS A 87 -13.07 20.49 -15.53
CA LYS A 87 -14.13 21.19 -14.77
C LYS A 87 -13.84 21.09 -13.28
N PRO A 88 -13.75 22.20 -12.53
CA PRO A 88 -13.45 22.19 -11.11
C PRO A 88 -14.58 21.59 -10.26
N GLY A 89 -14.26 21.16 -9.03
CA GLY A 89 -15.22 20.71 -8.02
C GLY A 89 -15.83 19.34 -8.30
N ARG A 90 -15.22 18.52 -9.14
CA ARG A 90 -15.68 17.13 -9.40
C ARG A 90 -15.01 16.13 -8.47
N VAL A 91 -15.73 15.06 -8.17
CA VAL A 91 -15.21 13.82 -7.63
C VAL A 91 -15.46 12.73 -8.64
N VAL A 92 -14.43 11.93 -8.94
CA VAL A 92 -14.45 10.82 -9.89
C VAL A 92 -14.21 9.54 -9.09
N ASP A 93 -15.14 8.56 -9.24
CA ASP A 93 -15.14 7.32 -8.46
C ASP A 93 -14.61 6.11 -9.25
N ASP A 94 -14.16 6.34 -10.48
CA ASP A 94 -13.52 5.31 -11.31
C ASP A 94 -12.23 4.84 -10.64
N PHE A 95 -11.95 3.54 -10.69
CA PHE A 95 -10.68 3.03 -10.24
C PHE A 95 -9.53 3.54 -11.11
N VAL A 96 -8.53 4.10 -10.46
CA VAL A 96 -7.33 4.68 -11.07
C VAL A 96 -6.09 4.03 -10.46
N ASN A 97 -5.16 3.61 -11.28
CA ASN A 97 -3.85 3.17 -10.83
C ASN A 97 -2.82 4.28 -11.10
N LEU A 98 -1.83 4.49 -10.22
CA LEU A 98 -0.81 5.52 -10.42
C LEU A 98 -0.01 5.32 -11.71
N MET A 99 0.08 4.10 -12.24
CA MET A 99 0.67 3.84 -13.55
C MET A 99 -0.07 4.55 -14.70
N ASP A 100 -1.35 4.89 -14.53
CA ASP A 100 -2.16 5.62 -15.52
C ASP A 100 -1.69 7.08 -15.73
N LEU A 101 -0.93 7.62 -14.76
CA LEU A 101 -0.38 8.97 -14.86
C LEU A 101 0.67 9.10 -16.00
N ALA A 102 1.44 8.04 -16.25
CA ALA A 102 2.50 8.09 -17.27
C ALA A 102 1.93 8.34 -18.69
N PRO A 103 0.98 7.55 -19.22
CA PRO A 103 0.36 7.84 -20.50
C PRO A 103 -0.46 9.14 -20.48
N THR A 104 -1.07 9.51 -19.34
CA THR A 104 -1.78 10.79 -19.18
C THR A 104 -0.86 11.98 -19.41
N PHE A 105 0.34 11.97 -18.84
CA PHE A 105 1.32 13.05 -19.04
C PHE A 105 1.87 13.09 -20.46
N CYS A 106 2.05 11.94 -21.13
CA CYS A 106 2.42 11.90 -22.53
C CYS A 106 1.35 12.60 -23.40
N GLU A 107 0.09 12.22 -23.24
CA GLU A 107 -1.02 12.79 -24.02
C GLU A 107 -1.22 14.29 -23.72
N ALA A 108 -1.18 14.69 -22.44
CA ALA A 108 -1.25 16.11 -22.06
C ALA A 108 -0.12 16.94 -22.69
N GLY A 109 1.07 16.33 -22.87
CA GLY A 109 2.21 16.93 -23.55
C GLY A 109 2.17 16.83 -25.10
N GLY A 110 1.10 16.25 -25.67
CA GLY A 110 0.98 16.05 -27.11
C GLY A 110 1.89 14.96 -27.69
N ILE A 111 2.33 14.01 -26.85
CA ILE A 111 3.23 12.91 -27.21
C ILE A 111 2.44 11.59 -27.11
N ALA A 112 2.52 10.75 -28.13
CA ALA A 112 1.94 9.42 -28.08
C ALA A 112 2.66 8.56 -27.01
N PRO A 113 1.93 7.90 -26.08
CA PRO A 113 2.54 6.99 -25.10
C PRO A 113 3.31 5.86 -25.81
N PRO A 114 4.49 5.48 -25.33
CA PRO A 114 5.21 4.31 -25.83
C PRO A 114 4.37 3.03 -25.72
N GLU A 115 4.50 2.10 -26.68
CA GLU A 115 3.79 0.80 -26.68
C GLU A 115 4.10 -0.07 -25.45
N THR A 116 5.20 0.18 -24.77
CA THR A 116 5.58 -0.51 -23.51
C THR A 116 4.75 -0.06 -22.31
N MET A 117 4.01 1.06 -22.39
CA MET A 117 3.06 1.46 -21.36
C MET A 117 1.76 0.67 -21.53
N THR A 118 1.44 -0.15 -20.54
CA THR A 118 0.26 -1.04 -20.54
C THR A 118 -0.96 -0.44 -19.86
N SER A 119 -0.80 0.74 -19.26
CA SER A 119 -1.88 1.46 -18.56
C SER A 119 -2.65 2.39 -19.49
N THR A 120 -3.79 2.88 -19.03
CA THR A 120 -4.72 3.69 -19.81
C THR A 120 -4.70 5.14 -19.31
N SER A 121 -4.56 6.10 -20.22
CA SER A 121 -4.59 7.53 -19.91
C SER A 121 -5.87 7.95 -19.17
N LEU A 122 -5.74 8.90 -18.26
CA LEU A 122 -6.84 9.52 -17.52
C LEU A 122 -7.45 10.72 -18.26
N ILE A 123 -6.93 11.15 -19.40
CA ILE A 123 -7.46 12.31 -20.15
C ILE A 123 -8.96 12.21 -20.36
N PRO A 124 -9.55 11.07 -20.78
CA PRO A 124 -11.01 10.97 -20.92
C PRO A 124 -11.80 11.22 -19.63
N LEU A 125 -11.27 10.78 -18.48
CA LEU A 125 -11.89 11.05 -17.17
C LEU A 125 -11.71 12.53 -16.76
N LEU A 126 -10.52 13.07 -16.98
CA LEU A 126 -10.17 14.45 -16.61
C LEU A 126 -11.01 15.48 -17.40
N GLU A 127 -11.20 15.28 -18.68
CA GLU A 127 -11.95 16.19 -19.57
C GLU A 127 -13.48 15.98 -19.53
N SER A 128 -13.95 14.85 -19.00
CA SER A 128 -15.39 14.63 -18.79
C SER A 128 -15.99 15.71 -17.90
N PRO A 129 -17.19 16.22 -18.16
CA PRO A 129 -17.89 17.12 -17.23
C PRO A 129 -18.60 16.40 -16.07
N ALA A 130 -18.67 15.06 -16.08
CA ALA A 130 -19.41 14.25 -15.14
C ALA A 130 -18.63 14.03 -13.82
N SER A 131 -19.34 13.67 -12.75
CA SER A 131 -18.80 13.17 -11.48
C SER A 131 -19.29 11.74 -11.25
N GLY A 132 -18.75 11.08 -10.25
CA GLY A 132 -19.03 9.68 -9.96
C GLY A 132 -18.26 8.75 -10.89
N GLN A 133 -18.79 7.55 -11.14
CA GLN A 133 -18.22 6.60 -12.09
C GLN A 133 -18.54 7.07 -13.53
N ILE A 134 -17.51 7.28 -14.33
CA ILE A 134 -17.58 7.81 -15.70
C ILE A 134 -17.37 6.68 -16.70
N ASP A 135 -16.38 5.82 -16.49
CA ASP A 135 -16.05 4.68 -17.34
C ASP A 135 -16.30 3.38 -16.57
N SER A 136 -17.36 2.68 -16.96
CA SER A 136 -17.76 1.41 -16.30
C SER A 136 -16.72 0.29 -16.43
N SER A 137 -15.75 0.39 -17.34
CA SER A 137 -14.66 -0.58 -17.46
C SER A 137 -13.60 -0.40 -16.37
N ARG A 138 -13.54 0.75 -15.72
CA ARG A 138 -12.68 1.04 -14.58
C ARG A 138 -13.34 0.63 -13.26
N ASP A 139 -13.69 -0.65 -13.15
CA ASP A 139 -14.41 -1.23 -12.01
C ASP A 139 -13.49 -1.97 -11.03
N PHE A 140 -12.16 -1.92 -11.25
CA PHE A 140 -11.16 -2.56 -10.39
C PHE A 140 -9.78 -1.93 -10.53
N VAL A 141 -8.91 -2.26 -9.57
CA VAL A 141 -7.45 -2.12 -9.69
C VAL A 141 -6.76 -3.40 -9.25
N VAL A 142 -5.58 -3.64 -9.82
CA VAL A 142 -4.64 -4.69 -9.37
C VAL A 142 -3.45 -4.01 -8.73
N THR A 143 -3.08 -4.47 -7.53
CA THR A 143 -1.87 -4.04 -6.84
C THR A 143 -1.01 -5.24 -6.48
N GLY A 144 0.28 -5.01 -6.24
CA GLY A 144 1.21 -6.07 -5.92
C GLY A 144 2.37 -5.61 -5.07
N ARG A 145 2.97 -6.59 -4.40
CA ARG A 145 4.19 -6.40 -3.61
C ARG A 145 5.12 -7.57 -3.86
N GLU A 146 6.41 -7.29 -3.90
CA GLU A 146 7.48 -8.29 -3.88
C GLU A 146 8.38 -8.08 -2.67
N ARG A 147 9.12 -7.00 -2.67
CA ARG A 147 10.11 -6.66 -1.65
C ARG A 147 10.02 -5.17 -1.33
N HIS A 148 10.14 -4.84 -0.06
CA HIS A 148 10.30 -3.46 0.38
C HIS A 148 11.70 -3.27 0.96
N VAL A 149 11.94 -3.68 2.20
CA VAL A 149 13.29 -3.69 2.76
C VAL A 149 13.96 -5.00 2.38
N HIS A 150 15.08 -4.93 1.65
CA HIS A 150 15.73 -6.13 1.12
C HIS A 150 16.28 -7.07 2.20
N VAL A 151 16.65 -6.55 3.38
CA VAL A 151 17.16 -7.31 4.53
C VAL A 151 16.07 -7.70 5.54
N ALA A 152 14.81 -7.43 5.24
CA ALA A 152 13.71 -7.69 6.18
C ALA A 152 13.53 -9.17 6.54
N ARG A 153 14.03 -10.09 5.70
CA ARG A 153 13.95 -11.53 5.92
C ARG A 153 15.29 -12.19 5.68
N ASP A 154 15.56 -13.23 6.43
CA ASP A 154 16.73 -14.10 6.21
C ASP A 154 16.76 -14.56 4.75
N GLY A 155 17.97 -14.60 4.16
CA GLY A 155 18.15 -14.93 2.74
C GLY A 155 17.63 -13.88 1.78
N TYR A 156 17.32 -12.65 2.25
CA TYR A 156 16.82 -11.54 1.41
C TYR A 156 15.54 -11.87 0.67
N LEU A 157 14.70 -12.72 1.25
CA LEU A 157 13.49 -13.24 0.60
C LEU A 157 12.40 -12.15 0.47
N PRO A 158 11.69 -12.10 -0.67
CA PRO A 158 10.53 -11.23 -0.83
C PRO A 158 9.31 -11.73 -0.05
N TYR A 159 8.29 -10.89 0.08
CA TYR A 159 6.94 -11.30 0.47
C TYR A 159 5.98 -11.00 -0.68
N PRO A 160 5.81 -11.95 -1.60
CA PRO A 160 5.06 -11.73 -2.82
C PRO A 160 3.55 -11.78 -2.59
N GLN A 161 2.88 -10.70 -2.98
CA GLN A 161 1.43 -10.57 -2.93
C GLN A 161 0.90 -9.97 -4.23
N ARG A 162 -0.35 -10.33 -4.59
CA ARG A 162 -1.15 -9.64 -5.61
C ARG A 162 -2.57 -9.48 -5.07
N SER A 163 -3.21 -8.37 -5.40
CA SER A 163 -4.60 -8.17 -5.07
C SER A 163 -5.44 -7.68 -6.24
N LEU A 164 -6.71 -8.02 -6.20
CA LEU A 164 -7.76 -7.45 -7.03
C LEU A 164 -8.72 -6.71 -6.12
N ARG A 165 -8.85 -5.40 -6.29
CA ARG A 165 -9.74 -4.53 -5.54
C ARG A 165 -10.88 -4.07 -6.45
N THR A 166 -12.11 -4.40 -6.09
CA THR A 166 -13.35 -3.94 -6.72
C THR A 166 -14.13 -3.08 -5.73
N LYS A 167 -15.25 -2.49 -6.13
CA LYS A 167 -16.03 -1.61 -5.25
C LYS A 167 -16.37 -2.26 -3.91
N ASP A 168 -16.78 -3.52 -3.91
CA ASP A 168 -17.37 -4.18 -2.75
C ASP A 168 -16.43 -5.18 -2.07
N PHE A 169 -15.37 -5.63 -2.77
CA PHE A 169 -14.48 -6.68 -2.29
C PHE A 169 -13.02 -6.40 -2.61
N ILE A 170 -12.16 -6.92 -1.77
CA ILE A 170 -10.75 -7.12 -2.10
C ILE A 170 -10.37 -8.59 -1.92
N TYR A 171 -9.70 -9.16 -2.93
CA TYR A 171 -9.10 -10.49 -2.88
C TYR A 171 -7.58 -10.35 -2.96
N ILE A 172 -6.87 -11.01 -2.04
CA ILE A 172 -5.41 -10.99 -1.97
C ILE A 172 -4.90 -12.42 -2.04
N VAL A 173 -3.88 -12.67 -2.86
CA VAL A 173 -3.09 -13.90 -2.85
C VAL A 173 -1.71 -13.65 -2.26
N ASN A 174 -1.35 -14.42 -1.22
CA ASN A 174 -0.04 -14.48 -0.61
C ASN A 174 0.68 -15.70 -1.21
N PHE A 175 1.66 -15.49 -2.08
CA PHE A 175 2.32 -16.61 -2.78
C PHE A 175 3.19 -17.46 -1.87
N GLU A 176 3.74 -16.84 -0.82
CA GLU A 176 4.63 -17.47 0.16
C GLU A 176 4.09 -17.25 1.59
N PRO A 177 2.98 -17.92 1.97
CA PRO A 177 2.29 -17.68 3.24
C PRO A 177 3.10 -18.08 4.49
N ASP A 178 4.12 -18.92 4.32
CA ASP A 178 5.01 -19.32 5.40
C ASP A 178 6.04 -18.25 5.80
N ARG A 179 6.21 -17.20 4.98
CA ARG A 179 7.06 -16.06 5.28
C ARG A 179 6.34 -15.03 6.12
N TRP A 180 7.10 -14.27 6.91
CA TRP A 180 6.55 -13.17 7.70
C TRP A 180 6.22 -11.96 6.81
N PRO A 181 4.96 -11.45 6.86
CA PRO A 181 4.54 -10.39 5.94
C PRO A 181 5.27 -9.06 6.17
N MET A 182 5.59 -8.74 7.42
CA MET A 182 6.24 -7.47 7.75
C MET A 182 7.74 -7.58 8.04
N GLY A 183 8.38 -8.68 7.60
CA GLY A 183 9.78 -8.98 7.91
C GLY A 183 9.90 -9.93 9.11
N ASP A 184 11.09 -10.48 9.32
CA ASP A 184 11.33 -11.44 10.38
C ASP A 184 11.06 -10.83 11.77
N PRO A 185 10.50 -11.63 12.69
CA PRO A 185 10.09 -11.17 14.02
C PRO A 185 11.27 -10.95 14.99
N GLU A 186 12.49 -11.38 14.66
CA GLU A 186 13.68 -11.34 15.52
C GLU A 186 13.45 -12.04 16.89
N GLY A 187 12.67 -13.13 16.85
CA GLY A 187 12.32 -13.94 18.03
C GLY A 187 11.01 -13.54 18.72
N LEU A 188 10.34 -12.46 18.31
CA LEU A 188 9.08 -12.00 18.92
C LEU A 188 7.86 -12.89 18.59
N ASP A 189 8.05 -13.91 17.76
CA ASP A 189 7.08 -14.99 17.54
C ASP A 189 7.05 -16.00 18.71
N ASP A 190 8.05 -15.98 19.60
CA ASP A 190 8.03 -16.64 20.90
C ASP A 190 7.60 -15.62 21.97
N PRO A 191 6.44 -15.82 22.64
CA PRO A 191 5.97 -14.91 23.69
C PRO A 191 6.98 -14.73 24.86
N SER A 192 7.85 -15.71 25.09
CA SER A 192 8.86 -15.64 26.15
C SER A 192 10.04 -14.72 25.78
N THR A 193 10.20 -14.34 24.51
CA THR A 193 11.26 -13.42 24.07
C THR A 193 10.94 -12.00 24.54
N PRO A 194 11.83 -11.35 25.31
CA PRO A 194 11.63 -9.97 25.71
C PRO A 194 11.56 -9.03 24.48
N ALA A 195 10.63 -8.08 24.51
CA ALA A 195 10.61 -7.04 23.48
C ALA A 195 11.91 -6.21 23.53
N PRO A 196 12.43 -5.76 22.36
CA PRO A 196 13.46 -4.75 22.31
C PRO A 196 13.01 -3.47 23.04
N GLU A 197 13.96 -2.61 23.41
CA GLU A 197 13.64 -1.32 24.04
C GLU A 197 12.67 -0.50 23.15
N TYR A 198 11.73 0.20 23.80
CA TYR A 198 10.72 1.00 23.11
C TYR A 198 11.33 1.97 22.09
N GLU A 199 12.37 2.70 22.50
CA GLU A 199 13.10 3.65 21.66
C GLU A 199 13.73 2.98 20.42
N GLN A 200 14.20 1.75 20.54
CA GLN A 200 14.74 1.01 19.40
C GLN A 200 13.65 0.69 18.38
N LEU A 201 12.47 0.28 18.82
CA LEU A 201 11.33 -0.01 17.94
C LEU A 201 10.71 1.25 17.35
N ALA A 202 10.69 2.35 18.11
CA ALA A 202 10.10 3.61 17.69
C ALA A 202 10.96 4.39 16.69
N TYR A 203 12.32 4.20 16.69
CA TYR A 203 13.23 5.01 15.89
C TYR A 203 14.19 4.21 14.99
N ASN A 204 14.12 2.88 14.99
CA ASN A 204 14.96 2.05 14.13
C ASN A 204 14.11 0.99 13.40
N THR A 205 13.86 1.22 12.12
CA THR A 205 13.08 0.32 11.26
C THR A 205 13.64 -1.10 11.23
N MET A 206 14.97 -1.28 11.39
CA MET A 206 15.62 -2.58 11.26
C MET A 206 15.47 -3.49 12.49
N VAL A 207 14.88 -3.00 13.57
CA VAL A 207 14.60 -3.80 14.77
C VAL A 207 13.25 -4.47 14.62
N ALA A 208 13.24 -5.79 14.41
CA ALA A 208 12.10 -6.65 14.16
C ALA A 208 11.11 -6.11 13.09
N TYR A 209 10.50 -6.98 12.33
CA TYR A 209 9.48 -6.59 11.34
C TYR A 209 9.91 -5.40 10.46
N ALA A 210 11.09 -5.49 9.83
CA ALA A 210 11.75 -4.36 9.15
C ALA A 210 11.00 -3.83 7.90
N ASP A 211 9.98 -4.51 7.40
CA ASP A 211 9.09 -3.99 6.36
C ASP A 211 8.02 -3.03 6.91
N LEU A 212 7.87 -2.92 8.24
CA LEU A 212 7.13 -1.85 8.89
C LEU A 212 8.12 -0.80 9.40
N ASP A 213 7.99 0.43 8.93
CA ASP A 213 8.82 1.54 9.40
C ASP A 213 8.73 1.71 10.93
N ALA A 214 9.81 2.19 11.53
CA ALA A 214 9.82 2.53 12.95
C ALA A 214 8.74 3.56 13.28
N SER A 215 8.04 3.36 14.38
CA SER A 215 7.01 4.29 14.86
C SER A 215 6.66 4.03 16.33
N PRO A 216 6.11 5.02 17.04
CA PRO A 216 5.49 4.81 18.34
C PRO A 216 4.42 3.72 18.33
N THR A 217 3.61 3.64 17.26
CA THR A 217 2.58 2.60 17.07
C THR A 217 3.19 1.20 17.02
N LYS A 218 4.25 1.00 16.22
CA LYS A 218 4.98 -0.29 16.15
C LYS A 218 5.51 -0.69 17.52
N ALA A 219 6.17 0.24 18.20
CA ALA A 219 6.76 0.01 19.52
C ALA A 219 5.68 -0.36 20.55
N TRP A 220 4.60 0.42 20.61
CA TRP A 220 3.50 0.18 21.54
C TRP A 220 2.87 -1.21 21.32
N MET A 221 2.50 -1.56 20.08
CA MET A 221 1.87 -2.85 19.78
C MET A 221 2.76 -4.05 20.11
N ILE A 222 4.08 -3.93 19.89
CA ILE A 222 5.03 -5.00 20.23
C ILE A 222 5.15 -5.16 21.75
N HIS A 223 5.19 -4.07 22.52
CA HIS A 223 5.27 -4.13 23.98
C HIS A 223 4.00 -4.68 24.65
N HIS A 224 2.84 -4.47 24.04
CA HIS A 224 1.54 -4.88 24.56
C HIS A 224 0.97 -6.15 23.89
N ARG A 225 1.78 -6.84 23.04
CA ARG A 225 1.34 -7.95 22.19
C ARG A 225 0.69 -9.15 22.90
N GLU A 226 0.91 -9.30 24.20
CA GLU A 226 0.37 -10.39 25.00
C GLU A 226 -0.92 -10.00 25.73
N GLU A 227 -1.31 -8.74 25.68
CA GLU A 227 -2.55 -8.29 26.29
C GLU A 227 -3.75 -8.81 25.52
N HIS A 228 -4.75 -9.30 26.24
CA HIS A 228 -5.93 -9.98 25.68
C HIS A 228 -6.62 -9.18 24.56
N ASP A 229 -6.74 -7.87 24.71
CA ASP A 229 -7.42 -7.01 23.75
C ASP A 229 -6.49 -6.54 22.60
N VAL A 230 -5.18 -6.71 22.76
CA VAL A 230 -4.16 -6.31 21.78
C VAL A 230 -3.69 -7.49 20.93
N GLU A 231 -3.60 -8.69 21.52
CA GLU A 231 -3.10 -9.89 20.84
C GLU A 231 -3.78 -10.15 19.50
N PRO A 232 -5.13 -10.10 19.34
CA PRO A 232 -5.76 -10.29 18.04
C PRO A 232 -5.39 -9.22 17.01
N LEU A 233 -5.20 -7.97 17.44
CA LEU A 233 -4.79 -6.86 16.57
C LEU A 233 -3.31 -6.98 16.20
N TYR A 234 -2.48 -7.45 17.12
CA TYR A 234 -1.07 -7.76 16.86
C TYR A 234 -0.94 -8.87 15.80
N GLN A 235 -1.75 -9.94 15.89
CA GLN A 235 -1.76 -10.99 14.87
C GLN A 235 -2.20 -10.47 13.49
N LEU A 236 -3.20 -9.61 13.43
CA LEU A 236 -3.61 -8.96 12.18
C LEU A 236 -2.49 -8.08 11.58
N ALA A 237 -1.68 -7.44 12.42
CA ALA A 237 -0.60 -6.56 12.00
C ALA A 237 0.65 -7.33 11.54
N PHE A 238 1.11 -8.29 12.33
CA PHE A 238 2.43 -8.91 12.24
C PHE A 238 2.40 -10.41 11.94
N GLY A 239 1.31 -11.10 12.27
CA GLY A 239 1.16 -12.54 12.10
C GLY A 239 1.27 -13.00 10.66
N LYS A 240 1.63 -14.27 10.46
CA LYS A 240 1.61 -14.91 9.14
C LYS A 240 0.20 -14.90 8.56
N ARG A 241 0.11 -14.72 7.26
CA ARG A 241 -1.17 -14.62 6.55
C ARG A 241 -1.49 -15.93 5.82
N PRO A 242 -2.78 -16.29 5.68
CA PRO A 242 -3.17 -17.42 4.84
C PRO A 242 -2.82 -17.14 3.37
N ARG A 243 -2.83 -18.18 2.56
CA ARG A 243 -2.59 -18.06 1.11
C ARG A 243 -3.57 -17.12 0.43
N GLU A 244 -4.83 -17.12 0.87
CA GLU A 244 -5.89 -16.30 0.29
C GLU A 244 -6.55 -15.45 1.37
N GLU A 245 -6.78 -14.19 1.03
CA GLU A 245 -7.58 -13.29 1.85
C GLU A 245 -8.71 -12.73 0.97
N LEU A 246 -9.92 -12.65 1.54
CA LEU A 246 -11.07 -11.99 0.94
C LEU A 246 -11.75 -11.15 2.01
N TYR A 247 -12.01 -9.89 1.69
CA TYR A 247 -12.74 -8.99 2.59
C TYR A 247 -13.94 -8.38 1.88
N ASP A 248 -15.07 -8.39 2.57
CA ASP A 248 -16.33 -7.75 2.18
C ASP A 248 -16.37 -6.32 2.72
N LEU A 249 -16.06 -5.33 1.88
CA LEU A 249 -15.86 -3.95 2.29
C LEU A 249 -17.16 -3.21 2.63
N ILE A 250 -18.30 -3.77 2.24
CA ILE A 250 -19.60 -3.24 2.63
C ILE A 250 -19.85 -3.49 4.12
N HIS A 251 -19.46 -4.67 4.61
CA HIS A 251 -19.72 -5.12 5.97
C HIS A 251 -18.50 -5.00 6.88
N ASP A 252 -17.30 -4.96 6.31
CA ASP A 252 -16.02 -4.90 7.02
C ASP A 252 -15.04 -3.92 6.34
N PRO A 253 -15.29 -2.62 6.41
CA PRO A 253 -14.43 -1.61 5.79
C PRO A 253 -13.04 -1.49 6.46
N HIS A 254 -12.82 -2.18 7.56
CA HIS A 254 -11.55 -2.19 8.30
C HIS A 254 -10.76 -3.48 8.13
N TYR A 255 -11.20 -4.42 7.28
CA TYR A 255 -10.48 -5.68 7.00
C TYR A 255 -10.21 -6.53 8.24
N MET A 256 -11.18 -6.60 9.17
CA MET A 256 -11.04 -7.35 10.42
C MET A 256 -11.27 -8.84 10.24
N ARG A 257 -12.09 -9.23 9.26
CA ARG A 257 -12.49 -10.61 9.05
C ARG A 257 -12.18 -11.09 7.65
N ASN A 258 -11.18 -11.97 7.53
CA ASN A 258 -10.97 -12.72 6.29
C ASN A 258 -12.09 -13.74 6.07
N VAL A 259 -12.85 -13.60 4.99
CA VAL A 259 -13.98 -14.49 4.62
C VAL A 259 -13.62 -15.46 3.48
N ALA A 260 -12.35 -15.60 3.12
CA ALA A 260 -11.94 -16.48 2.02
C ALA A 260 -12.34 -17.94 2.20
N GLU A 261 -12.41 -18.44 3.43
CA GLU A 261 -12.82 -19.82 3.74
C GLU A 261 -14.31 -19.96 4.12
N ASP A 262 -15.05 -18.84 4.20
CA ASP A 262 -16.46 -18.86 4.51
C ASP A 262 -17.27 -19.39 3.30
N PRO A 263 -18.03 -20.49 3.42
CA PRO A 263 -18.80 -21.04 2.31
C PRO A 263 -19.80 -20.05 1.68
N ALA A 264 -20.29 -19.07 2.43
CA ALA A 264 -21.20 -18.05 1.93
C ALA A 264 -20.53 -17.17 0.86
N TYR A 265 -19.21 -17.03 0.89
CA TYR A 265 -18.42 -16.20 -0.05
C TYR A 265 -17.68 -17.04 -1.11
N ALA A 266 -17.88 -18.36 -1.17
CA ALA A 266 -17.15 -19.26 -2.08
C ALA A 266 -17.24 -18.83 -3.56
N ASN A 267 -18.41 -18.38 -4.03
CA ASN A 267 -18.58 -17.91 -5.40
C ASN A 267 -17.86 -16.58 -5.66
N VAL A 268 -17.93 -15.63 -4.72
CA VAL A 268 -17.24 -14.35 -4.80
C VAL A 268 -15.74 -14.59 -4.85
N ARG A 269 -15.22 -15.37 -3.91
CA ARG A 269 -13.80 -15.75 -3.88
C ARG A 269 -13.34 -16.33 -5.22
N LYS A 270 -14.07 -17.34 -5.74
CA LYS A 270 -13.72 -17.96 -7.01
C LYS A 270 -13.70 -16.96 -8.16
N THR A 271 -14.70 -16.11 -8.27
CA THR A 271 -14.79 -15.10 -9.34
C THR A 271 -13.63 -14.11 -9.25
N MET A 272 -13.31 -13.61 -8.05
CA MET A 272 -12.22 -12.67 -7.83
C MET A 272 -10.86 -13.32 -8.12
N GLN A 273 -10.66 -14.56 -7.68
CA GLN A 273 -9.47 -15.34 -7.95
C GLN A 273 -9.26 -15.54 -9.46
N GLU A 274 -10.26 -16.06 -10.17
CA GLU A 274 -10.18 -16.31 -11.61
C GLU A 274 -9.87 -15.02 -12.37
N ARG A 275 -10.54 -13.91 -12.03
CA ARG A 275 -10.29 -12.60 -12.64
C ARG A 275 -8.86 -12.11 -12.38
N LEU A 276 -8.38 -12.17 -11.13
CA LEU A 276 -7.01 -11.76 -10.80
C LEU A 276 -6.00 -12.59 -11.60
N PHE A 277 -6.09 -13.90 -11.57
CA PHE A 277 -5.13 -14.79 -12.24
C PHE A 277 -5.17 -14.62 -13.76
N GLN A 278 -6.33 -14.38 -14.36
CA GLN A 278 -6.44 -14.05 -15.77
C GLN A 278 -5.67 -12.76 -16.10
N ILE A 279 -5.87 -11.70 -15.34
CA ILE A 279 -5.17 -10.41 -15.54
C ILE A 279 -3.65 -10.59 -15.40
N LEU A 280 -3.19 -11.27 -14.35
CA LEU A 280 -1.77 -11.54 -14.13
C LEU A 280 -1.16 -12.35 -15.27
N GLN A 281 -1.90 -13.32 -15.83
CA GLN A 281 -1.46 -14.12 -16.96
C GLN A 281 -1.37 -13.27 -18.25
N GLU A 282 -2.38 -12.45 -18.53
CA GLU A 282 -2.39 -11.53 -19.67
C GLU A 282 -1.24 -10.52 -19.61
N GLN A 283 -0.87 -10.09 -18.40
CA GLN A 283 0.25 -9.18 -18.15
C GLN A 283 1.60 -9.88 -18.06
N ASN A 284 1.66 -11.21 -18.20
CA ASN A 284 2.88 -12.01 -18.04
C ASN A 284 3.57 -11.79 -16.69
N ASP A 285 2.79 -11.77 -15.58
CA ASP A 285 3.35 -11.60 -14.25
C ASP A 285 4.38 -12.69 -13.93
N PRO A 286 5.62 -12.34 -13.55
CA PRO A 286 6.70 -13.31 -13.31
C PRO A 286 6.33 -14.37 -12.25
N ARG A 287 5.45 -14.07 -11.29
CA ARG A 287 5.00 -15.04 -10.28
C ARG A 287 4.21 -16.20 -10.87
N LEU A 288 3.57 -16.00 -12.02
CA LEU A 288 2.85 -17.06 -12.73
C LEU A 288 3.64 -17.67 -13.87
N MET A 289 4.55 -16.91 -14.48
CA MET A 289 5.18 -17.28 -15.73
C MET A 289 6.59 -17.88 -15.54
N GLU A 290 7.22 -17.72 -14.40
CA GLU A 290 8.60 -18.10 -14.18
C GLU A 290 8.77 -19.10 -13.04
N GLN A 291 9.66 -20.07 -13.23
CA GLN A 291 10.02 -21.08 -12.22
C GLN A 291 11.54 -21.37 -12.26
N PRO A 292 12.35 -20.92 -11.30
CA PRO A 292 11.97 -20.04 -10.20
C PRO A 292 11.64 -18.61 -10.68
N CYS A 293 10.80 -17.92 -9.92
CA CYS A 293 10.47 -16.52 -10.23
C CYS A 293 11.72 -15.65 -10.08
N ARG A 294 11.95 -14.73 -11.04
CA ARG A 294 13.12 -13.82 -11.02
C ARG A 294 13.27 -13.00 -9.76
N TYR A 295 12.16 -12.69 -9.08
CA TYR A 295 12.16 -11.92 -7.83
C TYR A 295 12.71 -12.71 -6.62
N GLU A 296 12.92 -14.02 -6.75
CA GLU A 296 13.59 -14.85 -5.75
C GLU A 296 15.12 -14.89 -5.96
N LEU A 297 15.60 -14.36 -7.08
CA LEU A 297 17.01 -14.48 -7.51
C LEU A 297 17.75 -13.16 -7.37
N GLU A 298 19.06 -13.24 -7.10
CA GLU A 298 19.95 -12.08 -7.16
C GLU A 298 20.19 -11.60 -8.62
N PRO A 299 20.45 -10.29 -8.83
CA PRO A 299 20.55 -9.22 -7.83
C PRO A 299 19.18 -8.68 -7.46
N TYR A 300 18.91 -8.49 -6.16
CA TYR A 300 17.62 -8.00 -5.67
C TYR A 300 17.46 -6.47 -5.79
N ALA A 301 18.56 -5.76 -5.63
CA ALA A 301 18.65 -4.31 -5.69
C ALA A 301 20.10 -3.89 -5.96
N GLY A 302 20.40 -2.60 -5.91
CA GLY A 302 21.77 -2.08 -6.02
C GLY A 302 22.73 -2.63 -4.95
N PRO A 303 23.99 -2.18 -4.94
CA PRO A 303 25.04 -2.77 -4.10
C PRO A 303 24.67 -2.73 -2.61
N LEU A 304 24.73 -3.90 -1.97
CA LEU A 304 24.46 -4.09 -0.53
C LEU A 304 25.53 -3.45 0.38
N ALA A 305 26.62 -2.93 -0.20
CA ALA A 305 27.83 -2.54 0.51
C ALA A 305 27.66 -1.40 1.53
N GLU A 306 26.55 -0.69 1.52
CA GLU A 306 26.32 0.45 2.41
C GLU A 306 25.35 0.15 3.57
N PHE A 307 24.78 -1.06 3.61
CA PHE A 307 23.85 -1.43 4.69
C PHE A 307 24.56 -2.08 5.86
N GLN A 308 24.54 -1.42 7.02
CA GLN A 308 24.91 -2.08 8.28
C GLN A 308 23.76 -3.02 8.68
N LEU A 309 23.93 -4.30 8.41
CA LEU A 309 23.00 -5.32 8.91
C LEU A 309 22.94 -5.28 10.44
N PRO A 310 21.75 -5.53 11.03
CA PRO A 310 21.64 -5.78 12.46
C PRO A 310 22.64 -6.86 12.91
N PRO A 311 23.17 -6.78 14.13
CA PRO A 311 24.18 -7.75 14.61
C PRO A 311 23.76 -9.21 14.46
N SER A 312 22.47 -9.52 14.56
CA SER A 312 21.89 -10.86 14.33
C SER A 312 22.05 -11.37 12.89
N LYS A 313 22.20 -10.48 11.91
CA LYS A 313 22.32 -10.82 10.47
C LYS A 313 23.75 -10.69 9.92
N GLN A 314 24.72 -10.22 10.74
CA GLN A 314 26.12 -10.07 10.33
C GLN A 314 26.95 -11.37 10.46
N SER A 315 26.43 -12.41 11.08
CA SER A 315 27.19 -13.60 11.51
C SER A 315 26.81 -14.90 10.79
N LYS A 316 26.28 -14.83 9.58
CA LYS A 316 26.03 -16.06 8.77
C LYS A 316 26.75 -16.05 7.44
#